data_6904c313f5482209a754d840a14397c8
#
_entry.id   6904c313f5482209a754d840a14397c8
#
_cell.length_a   1.000
_cell.length_b   1.000
_cell.length_c   1.000
_cell.angle_alpha   90.00
_cell.angle_beta   90.00
_cell.angle_gamma   90.00
#
_symmetry.space_group_name_H-M   'P 1'
#
loop_
_entity.id
_entity.type
_entity.pdbx_description
1 polymer ?
#
loop_
_entity_poly.entity_id
_entity_poly.type
_entity_poly.pdbx_seq_one_letter_code
_entity_poly.pdbx_strand_id
1 'polypeptide(L)'
;MWEALCGKRTKQPVALAVLFVLMFIGVCFLVKANQAKEFEKNDYGVFLNADASSLERFKTYETIVIDAQYFTKRDIELLHQNGTVVYTYLNIGSIENFREYYTTYAELAIGEYEHWEEEEWVDVANPDWQKFIGQLSQELYEKGVDGFFIDNCDVYYYDPHESIFEGITAILQNIMTFGKAVIINGGDTYVAEYRERYGAIDQIMTGVNQESVWSSIDFDSGTFGEQTSETRDYFCKYLETCKADGVEVYLLEYTTNQKLIQK
;
A
#
# COMPACT_ATOMS: atom_id res chain seq x y z
N MET A 1 -14.08 -56.19 76.15
CA MET A 1 -13.55 -54.87 76.37
C MET A 1 -12.87 -54.46 75.05
N TRP A 2 -13.66 -53.91 74.16
CA TRP A 2 -13.22 -53.44 72.85
C TRP A 2 -13.94 -52.12 72.61
N GLU A 3 -13.20 -51.01 72.69
CA GLU A 3 -13.69 -49.71 72.28
C GLU A 3 -13.23 -49.37 70.93
N ALA A 4 -14.18 -48.86 70.14
CA ALA A 4 -14.06 -48.53 68.74
C ALA A 4 -13.30 -47.25 68.49
N LEU A 5 -12.35 -47.28 67.56
CA LEU A 5 -11.75 -46.10 66.97
C LEU A 5 -12.62 -45.58 65.82
N CYS A 6 -13.41 -44.52 66.14
CA CYS A 6 -14.17 -43.82 65.15
C CYS A 6 -13.31 -42.68 64.51
N GLY A 7 -12.77 -42.96 63.32
CA GLY A 7 -11.98 -42.00 62.57
C GLY A 7 -12.84 -40.85 62.03
N LYS A 8 -12.53 -39.62 62.40
CA LYS A 8 -13.12 -38.40 61.84
C LYS A 8 -12.67 -38.24 60.40
N ARG A 9 -13.59 -38.40 59.44
CA ARG A 9 -13.40 -38.03 58.02
C ARG A 9 -13.32 -36.50 57.92
N THR A 10 -12.17 -35.99 57.60
CA THR A 10 -11.95 -34.55 57.30
C THR A 10 -12.56 -34.21 55.93
N LYS A 11 -13.53 -33.30 55.90
CA LYS A 11 -14.23 -32.79 54.71
C LYS A 11 -13.43 -31.74 53.95
N GLN A 12 -12.10 -31.78 53.99
CA GLN A 12 -11.26 -30.72 53.38
C GLN A 12 -10.91 -30.83 51.90
N PRO A 13 -10.91 -31.97 51.15
CA PRO A 13 -10.44 -31.97 49.76
C PRO A 13 -11.46 -31.37 48.77
N VAL A 14 -12.77 -31.36 49.05
CA VAL A 14 -13.78 -30.90 48.11
C VAL A 14 -13.81 -29.39 48.03
N ALA A 15 -13.66 -28.67 49.16
CA ALA A 15 -13.66 -27.21 49.18
C ALA A 15 -12.43 -26.62 48.43
N LEU A 16 -11.25 -27.26 48.54
CA LEU A 16 -10.04 -26.81 47.83
C LEU A 16 -10.15 -27.01 46.34
N ALA A 17 -10.73 -28.14 45.88
CA ALA A 17 -10.95 -28.43 44.46
C ALA A 17 -11.93 -27.43 43.78
N VAL A 18 -13.00 -27.06 44.50
CA VAL A 18 -13.97 -26.07 44.01
C VAL A 18 -13.35 -24.67 43.92
N LEU A 19 -12.46 -24.30 44.86
CA LEU A 19 -11.76 -23.01 44.83
C LEU A 19 -10.77 -22.93 43.65
N PHE A 20 -10.06 -24.02 43.29
CA PHE A 20 -9.17 -24.10 42.15
C PHE A 20 -9.94 -24.01 40.84
N VAL A 21 -11.09 -24.68 40.71
CA VAL A 21 -11.93 -24.61 39.51
C VAL A 21 -12.49 -23.20 39.31
N LEU A 22 -12.95 -22.54 40.38
CA LEU A 22 -13.45 -21.17 40.29
C LEU A 22 -12.34 -20.16 39.96
N MET A 23 -11.13 -20.35 40.51
CA MET A 23 -9.97 -19.54 40.15
C MET A 23 -9.55 -19.74 38.68
N PHE A 24 -9.57 -20.98 38.15
CA PHE A 24 -9.25 -21.29 36.77
C PHE A 24 -10.29 -20.71 35.80
N ILE A 25 -11.59 -20.80 36.18
CA ILE A 25 -12.67 -20.16 35.42
C ILE A 25 -12.53 -18.63 35.45
N GLY A 26 -12.20 -18.02 36.60
CA GLY A 26 -11.94 -16.60 36.73
C GLY A 26 -10.75 -16.12 35.90
N VAL A 27 -9.65 -16.88 35.87
CA VAL A 27 -8.48 -16.60 35.05
C VAL A 27 -8.80 -16.78 33.55
N CYS A 28 -9.56 -17.79 33.17
CA CYS A 28 -10.02 -17.95 31.78
C CYS A 28 -11.00 -16.83 31.34
N PHE A 29 -11.84 -16.33 32.23
CA PHE A 29 -12.71 -15.18 31.97
C PHE A 29 -11.90 -13.87 31.86
N LEU A 30 -10.89 -13.68 32.70
CA LEU A 30 -10.00 -12.52 32.65
C LEU A 30 -9.11 -12.56 31.41
N VAL A 31 -8.65 -13.74 30.98
CA VAL A 31 -7.90 -13.90 29.72
C VAL A 31 -8.78 -13.67 28.49
N LYS A 32 -10.06 -14.11 28.53
CA LYS A 32 -11.02 -13.78 27.48
C LYS A 32 -11.49 -12.32 27.49
N ALA A 33 -11.58 -11.69 28.66
CA ALA A 33 -11.92 -10.27 28.77
C ALA A 33 -10.75 -9.35 28.40
N ASN A 34 -9.51 -9.86 28.46
CA ASN A 34 -8.30 -9.17 28.05
C ASN A 34 -7.82 -9.57 26.62
N GLN A 35 -8.59 -10.38 25.89
CA GLN A 35 -8.55 -10.29 24.44
C GLN A 35 -9.14 -8.91 24.13
N ALA A 36 -8.25 -7.92 24.04
CA ALA A 36 -8.55 -6.64 23.43
C ALA A 36 -9.42 -6.92 22.22
N LYS A 37 -10.57 -6.24 22.07
CA LYS A 37 -11.26 -6.24 20.79
C LYS A 37 -10.18 -5.96 19.79
N GLU A 38 -9.83 -6.97 18.99
CA GLU A 38 -9.01 -6.79 17.83
C GLU A 38 -9.77 -5.75 17.03
N PHE A 39 -9.27 -4.53 17.03
CA PHE A 39 -9.85 -3.47 16.22
C PHE A 39 -9.70 -3.96 14.79
N GLU A 40 -10.80 -4.20 14.12
CA GLU A 40 -10.81 -4.52 12.71
C GLU A 40 -10.08 -3.38 12.00
N LYS A 41 -8.89 -3.68 11.47
CA LYS A 41 -8.09 -2.70 10.75
C LYS A 41 -8.77 -2.40 9.42
N ASN A 42 -8.55 -1.20 8.90
CA ASN A 42 -8.88 -0.90 7.52
C ASN A 42 -7.89 -1.66 6.63
N ASP A 43 -8.36 -2.21 5.51
CA ASP A 43 -7.54 -3.06 4.65
C ASP A 43 -6.38 -2.28 4.01
N TYR A 44 -6.66 -1.10 3.47
CA TYR A 44 -5.73 -0.33 2.65
C TYR A 44 -5.93 1.18 2.80
N GLY A 45 -4.85 1.96 2.69
CA GLY A 45 -4.91 3.43 2.69
C GLY A 45 -3.68 4.09 2.08
N VAL A 46 -3.88 5.19 1.36
CA VAL A 46 -2.82 5.99 0.71
C VAL A 46 -2.71 7.35 1.40
N PHE A 47 -1.50 7.74 1.82
CA PHE A 47 -1.25 8.92 2.67
C PHE A 47 0.03 9.65 2.24
N LEU A 48 0.03 10.27 1.06
CA LEU A 48 1.23 10.86 0.46
C LEU A 48 1.70 12.15 1.14
N ASN A 49 0.74 12.94 1.65
CA ASN A 49 1.05 14.19 2.37
C ASN A 49 1.00 14.00 3.89
N ALA A 50 1.68 12.98 4.39
CA ALA A 50 1.71 12.65 5.82
C ALA A 50 3.14 12.52 6.33
N ASP A 51 3.31 12.73 7.64
CA ASP A 51 4.59 12.60 8.33
C ASP A 51 4.46 11.70 9.58
N ALA A 52 5.55 11.57 10.35
CA ALA A 52 5.62 10.74 11.54
C ALA A 52 4.59 11.09 12.63
N SER A 53 3.94 12.26 12.59
CA SER A 53 2.85 12.60 13.52
C SER A 53 1.59 11.73 13.29
N SER A 54 1.48 11.11 12.12
CA SER A 54 0.36 10.27 11.70
C SER A 54 0.52 8.79 12.07
N LEU A 55 1.63 8.36 12.68
CA LEU A 55 1.94 6.95 12.97
C LEU A 55 0.83 6.22 13.74
N GLU A 56 0.19 6.87 14.72
CA GLU A 56 -0.91 6.24 15.49
C GLU A 56 -2.14 5.97 14.60
N ARG A 57 -2.42 6.83 13.63
CA ARG A 57 -3.48 6.61 12.64
C ARG A 57 -3.15 5.44 11.72
N PHE A 58 -1.91 5.33 11.28
CA PHE A 58 -1.48 4.28 10.36
C PHE A 58 -1.59 2.88 10.96
N LYS A 59 -1.44 2.74 12.26
CA LYS A 59 -1.62 1.47 12.98
C LYS A 59 -3.03 0.89 12.87
N THR A 60 -4.01 1.67 12.43
CA THR A 60 -5.38 1.22 12.20
C THR A 60 -5.60 0.61 10.81
N TYR A 61 -4.53 0.44 10.02
CA TYR A 61 -4.55 -0.14 8.67
C TYR A 61 -3.72 -1.41 8.61
N GLU A 62 -4.15 -2.36 7.77
CA GLU A 62 -3.35 -3.54 7.44
C GLU A 62 -2.22 -3.17 6.49
N THR A 63 -2.54 -2.41 5.44
CA THR A 63 -1.58 -1.94 4.44
C THR A 63 -1.72 -0.44 4.23
N ILE A 64 -0.58 0.25 4.18
CA ILE A 64 -0.53 1.68 3.86
C ILE A 64 0.47 1.97 2.75
N VAL A 65 0.18 3.01 1.99
CA VAL A 65 1.14 3.71 1.13
C VAL A 65 1.47 5.06 1.77
N ILE A 66 2.73 5.33 1.98
CA ILE A 66 3.25 6.61 2.47
C ILE A 66 4.42 7.07 1.59
N ASP A 67 4.73 8.35 1.58
CA ASP A 67 6.00 8.80 1.04
C ASP A 67 7.11 8.59 2.09
N ALA A 68 7.78 7.45 2.02
CA ALA A 68 8.80 7.07 2.99
C ALA A 68 10.07 7.95 2.95
N GLN A 69 10.17 8.90 2.01
CA GLN A 69 11.21 9.92 2.05
C GLN A 69 11.11 10.76 3.33
N TYR A 70 9.89 11.01 3.83
CA TYR A 70 9.59 11.78 5.04
C TYR A 70 9.60 10.97 6.33
N PHE A 71 9.91 9.66 6.26
CA PHE A 71 9.92 8.77 7.42
C PHE A 71 11.32 8.19 7.67
N THR A 72 11.62 7.93 8.93
CA THR A 72 12.85 7.24 9.31
C THR A 72 12.65 5.72 9.27
N LYS A 73 13.76 4.97 9.22
CA LYS A 73 13.72 3.50 9.39
C LYS A 73 13.01 3.09 10.69
N ARG A 74 13.19 3.87 11.75
CA ARG A 74 12.54 3.59 13.05
C ARG A 74 11.02 3.72 12.98
N ASP A 75 10.50 4.65 12.20
CA ASP A 75 9.07 4.83 12.02
C ASP A 75 8.46 3.62 11.28
N ILE A 76 9.14 3.12 10.24
CA ILE A 76 8.75 1.90 9.52
C ILE A 76 8.75 0.69 10.47
N GLU A 77 9.80 0.52 11.28
CA GLU A 77 9.87 -0.54 12.29
C GLU A 77 8.71 -0.49 13.30
N LEU A 78 8.28 0.71 13.72
CA LEU A 78 7.14 0.87 14.63
C LEU A 78 5.81 0.44 13.99
N LEU A 79 5.63 0.69 12.70
CA LEU A 79 4.48 0.23 11.94
C LEU A 79 4.48 -1.30 11.80
N HIS A 80 5.62 -1.89 11.48
CA HIS A 80 5.78 -3.35 11.42
C HIS A 80 5.50 -4.04 12.76
N GLN A 81 5.92 -3.45 13.88
CA GLN A 81 5.61 -3.98 15.23
C GLN A 81 4.12 -4.06 15.50
N ASN A 82 3.32 -3.24 14.82
CA ASN A 82 1.86 -3.27 14.87
C ASN A 82 1.24 -4.18 13.79
N GLY A 83 2.04 -4.85 12.97
CA GLY A 83 1.58 -5.70 11.88
C GLY A 83 1.02 -4.91 10.69
N THR A 84 1.48 -3.67 10.47
CA THR A 84 1.10 -2.86 9.29
C THR A 84 2.13 -3.06 8.20
N VAL A 85 1.68 -3.42 7.00
CA VAL A 85 2.48 -3.48 5.78
C VAL A 85 2.68 -2.06 5.25
N VAL A 86 3.90 -1.70 4.87
CA VAL A 86 4.25 -0.35 4.45
C VAL A 86 4.81 -0.34 3.04
N TYR A 87 4.05 0.21 2.09
CA TYR A 87 4.54 0.51 0.75
C TYR A 87 4.98 1.96 0.67
N THR A 88 6.04 2.22 -0.09
CA THR A 88 6.50 3.59 -0.32
C THR A 88 6.08 4.10 -1.67
N TYR A 89 5.51 5.31 -1.70
CA TYR A 89 5.35 6.08 -2.91
C TYR A 89 6.70 6.34 -3.57
N LEU A 90 6.75 6.20 -4.89
CA LEU A 90 7.88 6.54 -5.73
C LEU A 90 7.39 7.00 -7.10
N ASN A 91 7.54 8.28 -7.35
CA ASN A 91 7.24 8.88 -8.65
C ASN A 91 8.40 8.62 -9.61
N ILE A 92 8.13 7.98 -10.74
CA ILE A 92 9.17 7.66 -11.74
C ILE A 92 8.99 8.42 -13.04
N GLY A 93 7.80 8.90 -13.36
CA GLY A 93 7.45 9.48 -14.65
C GLY A 93 7.30 11.00 -14.65
N SER A 94 7.24 11.63 -13.48
CA SER A 94 7.28 13.08 -13.34
C SER A 94 8.27 13.54 -12.29
N ILE A 95 8.57 14.83 -12.28
CA ILE A 95 9.42 15.46 -11.26
C ILE A 95 8.64 16.57 -10.57
N GLU A 96 8.55 16.47 -9.23
CA GLU A 96 7.83 17.41 -8.37
C GLU A 96 8.75 18.56 -7.94
N ASN A 97 8.33 19.81 -8.12
CA ASN A 97 9.17 20.99 -7.91
C ASN A 97 9.55 21.26 -6.44
N PHE A 98 8.84 20.63 -5.49
CA PHE A 98 9.13 20.72 -4.05
C PHE A 98 10.17 19.70 -3.56
N ARG A 99 10.64 18.81 -4.43
CA ARG A 99 11.66 17.82 -4.08
C ARG A 99 13.04 18.44 -4.00
N GLU A 100 13.84 18.01 -3.04
CA GLU A 100 15.22 18.50 -2.87
C GLU A 100 16.08 18.27 -4.12
N TYR A 101 15.79 17.22 -4.88
CA TYR A 101 16.50 16.86 -6.12
C TYR A 101 15.99 17.59 -7.37
N TYR A 102 14.90 18.38 -7.28
CA TYR A 102 14.30 19.04 -8.44
C TYR A 102 15.32 19.84 -9.26
N THR A 103 16.09 20.72 -8.60
CA THR A 103 17.07 21.57 -9.32
C THR A 103 18.15 20.80 -10.05
N THR A 104 18.41 19.54 -9.66
CA THR A 104 19.41 18.69 -10.29
C THR A 104 18.89 18.07 -11.58
N TYR A 105 17.59 17.79 -11.65
CA TYR A 105 16.99 17.03 -12.74
C TYR A 105 15.91 17.80 -13.51
N ALA A 106 15.60 19.04 -13.17
CA ALA A 106 14.59 19.86 -13.85
C ALA A 106 14.84 19.99 -15.35
N GLU A 107 16.12 19.96 -15.80
CA GLU A 107 16.44 20.02 -17.25
C GLU A 107 16.00 18.75 -18.02
N LEU A 108 15.61 17.70 -17.33
CA LEU A 108 15.08 16.48 -17.93
C LEU A 108 13.55 16.52 -18.13
N ALA A 109 12.90 17.62 -17.72
CA ALA A 109 11.48 17.80 -17.96
C ALA A 109 11.17 17.84 -19.45
N ILE A 110 10.10 17.12 -19.87
CA ILE A 110 9.64 17.03 -21.25
C ILE A 110 8.29 17.70 -21.48
N GLY A 111 7.63 18.15 -20.44
CA GLY A 111 6.38 18.89 -20.52
C GLY A 111 5.68 19.08 -19.19
N GLU A 112 4.68 19.98 -19.20
CA GLU A 112 3.85 20.24 -18.03
C GLU A 112 2.89 19.08 -17.75
N TYR A 113 2.64 18.79 -16.46
CA TYR A 113 1.66 17.81 -16.05
C TYR A 113 0.30 18.49 -15.83
N GLU A 114 -0.67 18.21 -16.67
CA GLU A 114 -1.99 18.81 -16.62
C GLU A 114 -2.66 18.62 -15.25
N HIS A 115 -3.22 19.68 -14.68
CA HIS A 115 -3.85 19.77 -13.35
C HIS A 115 -2.88 19.65 -12.13
N TRP A 116 -1.59 19.45 -12.35
CA TRP A 116 -0.58 19.38 -11.28
C TRP A 116 0.53 20.40 -11.51
N GLU A 117 0.28 21.66 -11.18
CA GLU A 117 1.20 22.79 -11.41
C GLU A 117 2.59 22.62 -10.74
N GLU A 118 2.70 21.68 -9.78
CA GLU A 118 3.92 21.37 -9.07
C GLU A 118 4.74 20.24 -9.71
N GLU A 119 4.26 19.67 -10.82
CA GLU A 119 4.86 18.50 -11.48
C GLU A 119 5.10 18.75 -12.97
N GLU A 120 6.15 18.14 -13.49
CA GLU A 120 6.49 18.12 -14.91
C GLU A 120 6.82 16.67 -15.32
N TRP A 121 6.33 16.24 -16.49
CA TRP A 121 6.74 14.96 -17.06
C TRP A 121 8.25 14.91 -17.29
N VAL A 122 8.90 13.78 -17.01
CA VAL A 122 10.35 13.63 -17.10
C VAL A 122 10.75 12.62 -18.16
N ASP A 123 11.91 12.86 -18.80
CA ASP A 123 12.52 11.89 -19.72
C ASP A 123 13.05 10.67 -18.96
N VAL A 124 12.21 9.66 -18.81
CA VAL A 124 12.54 8.40 -18.14
C VAL A 124 13.58 7.55 -18.93
N ALA A 125 13.83 7.89 -20.20
CA ALA A 125 14.87 7.25 -21.01
C ALA A 125 16.28 7.76 -20.63
N ASN A 126 16.37 8.90 -19.95
CA ASN A 126 17.64 9.47 -19.56
C ASN A 126 18.38 8.61 -18.53
N PRO A 127 19.64 8.20 -18.79
CA PRO A 127 20.38 7.32 -17.88
C PRO A 127 20.62 7.92 -16.49
N ASP A 128 20.76 9.26 -16.38
CA ASP A 128 20.96 9.92 -15.10
C ASP A 128 19.70 9.86 -14.24
N TRP A 129 18.50 9.98 -14.85
CA TRP A 129 17.23 9.79 -14.17
C TRP A 129 17.06 8.33 -13.70
N GLN A 130 17.29 7.37 -14.58
CA GLN A 130 17.22 5.95 -14.23
C GLN A 130 18.16 5.58 -13.08
N LYS A 131 19.39 6.11 -13.13
CA LYS A 131 20.37 5.92 -12.06
C LYS A 131 19.90 6.55 -10.74
N PHE A 132 19.37 7.76 -10.80
CA PHE A 132 18.83 8.46 -9.63
C PHE A 132 17.67 7.68 -8.99
N ILE A 133 16.67 7.27 -9.79
CA ILE A 133 15.54 6.47 -9.30
C ILE A 133 16.04 5.15 -8.69
N GLY A 134 17.02 4.49 -9.30
CA GLY A 134 17.64 3.29 -8.73
C GLY A 134 18.30 3.54 -7.37
N GLN A 135 18.98 4.66 -7.18
CA GLN A 135 19.58 5.05 -5.90
C GLN A 135 18.51 5.37 -4.85
N LEU A 136 17.51 6.15 -5.22
CA LEU A 136 16.39 6.47 -4.33
C LEU A 136 15.62 5.21 -3.91
N SER A 137 15.38 4.29 -4.84
CA SER A 137 14.76 3.00 -4.54
C SER A 137 15.58 2.19 -3.53
N GLN A 138 16.92 2.18 -3.67
CA GLN A 138 17.81 1.50 -2.73
C GLN A 138 17.72 2.14 -1.33
N GLU A 139 17.72 3.45 -1.23
CA GLU A 139 17.58 4.17 0.04
C GLU A 139 16.24 3.85 0.74
N LEU A 140 15.14 3.83 -0.03
CA LEU A 140 13.82 3.48 0.49
C LEU A 140 13.75 2.01 0.92
N TYR A 141 14.34 1.10 0.14
CA TYR A 141 14.47 -0.31 0.51
C TYR A 141 15.24 -0.49 1.83
N GLU A 142 16.32 0.25 2.06
CA GLU A 142 17.13 0.19 3.28
C GLU A 142 16.40 0.74 4.52
N LYS A 143 15.37 1.58 4.33
CA LYS A 143 14.45 1.96 5.41
C LYS A 143 13.57 0.81 5.86
N GLY A 144 13.44 -0.25 5.05
CA GLY A 144 12.73 -1.47 5.41
C GLY A 144 11.30 -1.55 4.91
N VAL A 145 10.93 -0.77 3.89
CA VAL A 145 9.59 -0.85 3.28
C VAL A 145 9.29 -2.23 2.71
N ASP A 146 8.03 -2.61 2.66
CA ASP A 146 7.57 -3.91 2.15
C ASP A 146 7.36 -3.92 0.64
N GLY A 147 7.24 -2.74 0.03
CA GLY A 147 7.07 -2.61 -1.41
C GLY A 147 7.12 -1.16 -1.86
N PHE A 148 6.97 -1.00 -3.17
CA PHE A 148 6.97 0.28 -3.87
C PHE A 148 5.62 0.51 -4.54
N PHE A 149 5.07 1.70 -4.35
CA PHE A 149 3.90 2.20 -5.04
C PHE A 149 4.38 3.17 -6.09
N ILE A 150 4.40 2.72 -7.33
CA ILE A 150 5.01 3.41 -8.47
C ILE A 150 3.98 4.29 -9.12
N ASP A 151 4.29 5.57 -9.22
CA ASP A 151 3.43 6.55 -9.84
C ASP A 151 3.96 7.05 -11.17
N ASN A 152 3.04 7.53 -12.01
CA ASN A 152 3.32 8.22 -13.27
C ASN A 152 3.99 7.36 -14.37
N CYS A 153 3.69 6.04 -14.43
CA CYS A 153 3.92 5.28 -15.66
C CYS A 153 3.13 5.84 -16.85
N ASP A 154 2.18 6.73 -16.58
CA ASP A 154 1.37 7.49 -17.55
C ASP A 154 2.18 8.47 -18.39
N VAL A 155 3.45 8.70 -18.06
CA VAL A 155 4.39 9.39 -18.96
C VAL A 155 4.44 8.72 -20.33
N TYR A 156 4.19 7.40 -20.44
CA TYR A 156 4.07 6.71 -21.73
C TYR A 156 2.77 7.06 -22.47
N TYR A 157 1.69 7.37 -21.76
CA TYR A 157 0.48 7.91 -22.40
C TYR A 157 0.72 9.34 -22.91
N TYR A 158 1.46 10.16 -22.15
CA TYR A 158 1.82 11.52 -22.54
C TYR A 158 2.77 11.54 -23.75
N ASP A 159 3.82 10.73 -23.71
CA ASP A 159 4.83 10.61 -24.80
C ASP A 159 5.04 9.14 -25.19
N PRO A 160 4.25 8.59 -26.16
CA PRO A 160 4.27 7.17 -26.51
C PRO A 160 5.45 6.79 -27.42
N HIS A 161 6.64 7.26 -27.09
CA HIS A 161 7.86 6.89 -27.81
C HIS A 161 8.49 5.60 -27.24
N GLU A 162 9.17 4.86 -28.13
CA GLU A 162 9.85 3.61 -27.75
C GLU A 162 10.85 3.81 -26.61
N SER A 163 11.60 4.92 -26.64
CA SER A 163 12.57 5.24 -25.58
C SER A 163 11.92 5.41 -24.19
N ILE A 164 10.72 6.00 -24.13
CA ILE A 164 9.96 6.15 -22.88
C ILE A 164 9.49 4.78 -22.40
N PHE A 165 8.94 3.95 -23.28
CA PHE A 165 8.56 2.57 -22.95
C PHE A 165 9.73 1.75 -22.38
N GLU A 166 10.88 1.78 -23.07
CA GLU A 166 12.09 1.10 -22.60
C GLU A 166 12.61 1.67 -21.28
N GLY A 167 12.54 3.00 -21.10
CA GLY A 167 12.95 3.69 -19.89
C GLY A 167 12.15 3.26 -18.67
N ILE A 168 10.82 3.28 -18.75
CA ILE A 168 9.92 2.77 -17.69
C ILE A 168 10.23 1.30 -17.42
N THR A 169 10.36 0.50 -18.46
CA THR A 169 10.67 -0.94 -18.33
C THR A 169 11.97 -1.17 -17.57
N ALA A 170 13.03 -0.44 -17.91
CA ALA A 170 14.33 -0.56 -17.23
C ALA A 170 14.24 -0.16 -15.73
N ILE A 171 13.53 0.91 -15.42
CA ILE A 171 13.31 1.36 -14.04
C ILE A 171 12.55 0.29 -13.25
N LEU A 172 11.41 -0.19 -13.76
CA LEU A 172 10.58 -1.18 -13.07
C LEU A 172 11.32 -2.50 -12.87
N GLN A 173 11.99 -3.01 -13.88
CA GLN A 173 12.79 -4.23 -13.77
C GLN A 173 13.93 -4.08 -12.75
N ASN A 174 14.54 -2.92 -12.64
CA ASN A 174 15.53 -2.64 -11.58
C ASN A 174 14.88 -2.71 -10.20
N ILE A 175 13.73 -2.08 -9.99
CA ILE A 175 12.99 -2.10 -8.71
C ILE A 175 12.55 -3.53 -8.36
N MET A 176 12.11 -4.32 -9.33
CA MET A 176 11.74 -5.72 -9.13
C MET A 176 12.89 -6.59 -8.59
N THR A 177 14.16 -6.19 -8.82
CA THR A 177 15.33 -6.92 -8.28
C THR A 177 15.41 -6.90 -6.75
N PHE A 178 14.73 -5.97 -6.07
CA PHE A 178 14.66 -5.95 -4.61
C PHE A 178 13.82 -7.09 -4.02
N GLY A 179 13.04 -7.81 -4.85
CA GLY A 179 12.18 -8.90 -4.40
C GLY A 179 11.06 -8.45 -3.45
N LYS A 180 10.63 -7.20 -3.58
CA LYS A 180 9.54 -6.58 -2.83
C LYS A 180 8.32 -6.41 -3.72
N ALA A 181 7.16 -6.11 -3.11
CA ALA A 181 5.98 -5.75 -3.89
C ALA A 181 6.25 -4.51 -4.74
N VAL A 182 5.77 -4.51 -5.99
CA VAL A 182 5.81 -3.37 -6.91
C VAL A 182 4.39 -3.17 -7.44
N ILE A 183 3.77 -2.08 -7.03
CA ILE A 183 2.39 -1.75 -7.37
C ILE A 183 2.42 -0.52 -8.27
N ILE A 184 1.93 -0.66 -9.50
CA ILE A 184 1.81 0.48 -10.42
C ILE A 184 0.48 1.18 -10.15
N ASN A 185 0.51 2.50 -9.94
CA ASN A 185 -0.67 3.35 -9.86
C ASN A 185 -1.03 3.85 -11.27
N GLY A 186 -2.25 3.56 -11.73
CA GLY A 186 -2.64 3.86 -13.11
C GLY A 186 -1.81 3.09 -14.15
N GLY A 187 -1.21 3.80 -15.10
CA GLY A 187 -0.27 3.27 -16.09
C GLY A 187 -0.85 2.25 -17.06
N ASP A 188 -2.16 2.21 -17.23
CA ASP A 188 -2.88 1.21 -18.01
C ASP A 188 -2.40 1.11 -19.47
N THR A 189 -2.09 2.24 -20.09
CA THR A 189 -1.55 2.28 -21.45
C THR A 189 -0.19 1.60 -21.55
N TYR A 190 0.72 1.88 -20.61
CA TYR A 190 2.03 1.23 -20.58
C TYR A 190 1.93 -0.27 -20.28
N VAL A 191 1.14 -0.64 -19.27
CA VAL A 191 0.97 -2.04 -18.86
C VAL A 191 0.32 -2.87 -19.97
N ALA A 192 -0.69 -2.32 -20.67
CA ALA A 192 -1.33 -2.99 -21.79
C ALA A 192 -0.34 -3.24 -22.95
N GLU A 193 0.47 -2.23 -23.31
CA GLU A 193 1.52 -2.35 -24.31
C GLU A 193 2.59 -3.37 -23.92
N TYR A 194 3.04 -3.34 -22.65
CA TYR A 194 4.01 -4.32 -22.14
C TYR A 194 3.48 -5.75 -22.27
N ARG A 195 2.22 -5.95 -21.86
CA ARG A 195 1.54 -7.24 -21.96
C ARG A 195 1.41 -7.73 -23.39
N GLU A 196 1.08 -6.83 -24.33
CA GLU A 196 0.99 -7.17 -25.75
C GLU A 196 2.34 -7.63 -26.32
N ARG A 197 3.44 -6.97 -25.92
CA ARG A 197 4.79 -7.29 -26.40
C ARG A 197 5.36 -8.56 -25.78
N TYR A 198 5.15 -8.79 -24.49
CA TYR A 198 5.85 -9.83 -23.73
C TYR A 198 4.94 -10.94 -23.19
N GLY A 199 3.64 -10.79 -23.25
CA GLY A 199 2.65 -11.80 -22.87
C GLY A 199 2.43 -11.96 -21.37
N ALA A 200 3.28 -11.38 -20.52
CA ALA A 200 3.15 -11.43 -19.05
C ALA A 200 3.67 -10.14 -18.42
N ILE A 201 3.11 -9.73 -17.28
CA ILE A 201 3.43 -8.47 -16.58
C ILE A 201 4.15 -8.68 -15.25
N ASP A 202 4.39 -9.92 -14.84
CA ASP A 202 5.04 -10.29 -13.58
C ASP A 202 6.52 -9.90 -13.50
N GLN A 203 7.11 -9.46 -14.61
CA GLN A 203 8.48 -8.96 -14.67
C GLN A 203 8.60 -7.46 -14.33
N ILE A 204 7.48 -6.75 -14.26
CA ILE A 204 7.45 -5.30 -14.03
C ILE A 204 6.60 -4.90 -12.83
N MET A 205 5.71 -5.76 -12.35
CA MET A 205 4.82 -5.45 -11.24
C MET A 205 4.30 -6.70 -10.54
N THR A 206 3.88 -6.53 -9.28
CA THR A 206 3.18 -7.55 -8.48
C THR A 206 1.75 -7.15 -8.17
N GLY A 207 1.39 -5.90 -8.38
CA GLY A 207 0.07 -5.35 -8.15
C GLY A 207 -0.21 -4.12 -9.00
N VAL A 208 -1.46 -3.77 -9.12
CA VAL A 208 -1.96 -2.55 -9.74
C VAL A 208 -2.88 -1.82 -8.77
N ASN A 209 -2.73 -0.52 -8.65
CA ASN A 209 -3.71 0.37 -8.04
C ASN A 209 -4.39 1.18 -9.14
N GLN A 210 -5.70 1.29 -9.09
CA GLN A 210 -6.44 2.14 -10.01
C GLN A 210 -7.30 3.11 -9.23
N GLU A 211 -7.18 4.37 -9.59
CA GLU A 211 -7.96 5.45 -9.00
C GLU A 211 -9.26 5.66 -9.76
N SER A 212 -10.30 6.10 -9.04
CA SER A 212 -11.54 6.60 -9.64
C SER A 212 -12.25 5.63 -10.59
N VAL A 213 -12.32 4.35 -10.24
CA VAL A 213 -13.05 3.34 -11.03
C VAL A 213 -14.57 3.53 -10.87
N TRP A 214 -15.05 3.77 -9.66
CA TRP A 214 -16.46 3.97 -9.33
C TRP A 214 -16.80 5.43 -9.03
N SER A 215 -15.87 6.18 -8.47
CA SER A 215 -15.99 7.62 -8.23
C SER A 215 -15.35 8.42 -9.36
N SER A 216 -15.65 9.69 -9.42
CA SER A 216 -14.97 10.65 -10.29
C SER A 216 -14.54 11.87 -9.49
N ILE A 217 -13.48 12.52 -9.94
CA ILE A 217 -13.04 13.81 -9.46
C ILE A 217 -13.02 14.78 -10.64
N ASP A 218 -13.58 15.97 -10.41
CA ASP A 218 -13.47 17.10 -11.29
C ASP A 218 -12.45 18.05 -10.65
N PHE A 219 -11.26 18.09 -11.21
CA PHE A 219 -10.15 18.88 -10.68
C PHE A 219 -10.39 20.39 -10.77
N ASP A 220 -11.15 20.87 -11.78
CA ASP A 220 -11.43 22.28 -11.97
C ASP A 220 -12.38 22.83 -10.90
N SER A 221 -13.39 22.04 -10.54
CA SER A 221 -14.39 22.43 -9.53
C SER A 221 -14.10 21.88 -8.15
N GLY A 222 -13.16 20.94 -8.00
CA GLY A 222 -12.86 20.23 -6.76
C GLY A 222 -14.04 19.38 -6.28
N THR A 223 -14.89 18.89 -7.18
CA THR A 223 -16.08 18.11 -6.83
C THR A 223 -15.92 16.64 -7.12
N PHE A 224 -16.58 15.81 -6.29
CA PHE A 224 -16.57 14.36 -6.41
C PHE A 224 -17.93 13.86 -6.92
N GLY A 225 -17.91 12.86 -7.78
CA GLY A 225 -19.09 12.30 -8.40
C GLY A 225 -19.03 10.78 -8.55
N GLU A 226 -19.97 10.24 -9.33
CA GLU A 226 -19.97 8.85 -9.78
C GLU A 226 -19.34 8.78 -11.17
N GLN A 227 -18.47 7.79 -11.39
CA GLN A 227 -17.78 7.59 -12.67
C GLN A 227 -18.78 7.21 -13.79
N THR A 228 -18.47 7.59 -15.02
CA THR A 228 -19.24 7.17 -16.19
C THR A 228 -19.20 5.65 -16.35
N SER A 229 -20.23 5.06 -16.94
CA SER A 229 -20.24 3.61 -17.21
C SER A 229 -19.12 3.21 -18.18
N GLU A 230 -18.82 4.06 -19.15
CA GLU A 230 -17.78 3.80 -20.17
C GLU A 230 -16.38 3.71 -19.53
N THR A 231 -16.00 4.71 -18.74
CA THR A 231 -14.71 4.76 -18.05
C THR A 231 -14.59 3.64 -17.03
N ARG A 232 -15.65 3.42 -16.24
CA ARG A 232 -15.69 2.32 -15.27
C ARG A 232 -15.49 0.96 -15.95
N ASP A 233 -16.24 0.68 -17.02
CA ASP A 233 -16.18 -0.61 -17.72
C ASP A 233 -14.80 -0.81 -18.38
N TYR A 234 -14.15 0.27 -18.84
CA TYR A 234 -12.79 0.26 -19.31
C TYR A 234 -11.80 -0.17 -18.22
N PHE A 235 -11.81 0.52 -17.06
CA PHE A 235 -10.90 0.18 -15.96
C PHE A 235 -11.21 -1.18 -15.34
N CYS A 236 -12.48 -1.56 -15.20
CA CYS A 236 -12.82 -2.91 -14.74
C CYS A 236 -12.21 -3.98 -15.65
N LYS A 237 -12.28 -3.82 -16.96
CA LYS A 237 -11.69 -4.76 -17.92
C LYS A 237 -10.15 -4.81 -17.81
N TYR A 238 -9.52 -3.66 -17.64
CA TYR A 238 -8.08 -3.58 -17.40
C TYR A 238 -7.69 -4.35 -16.13
N LEU A 239 -8.35 -4.08 -15.02
CA LEU A 239 -8.09 -4.72 -13.73
C LEU A 239 -8.38 -6.23 -13.74
N GLU A 240 -9.45 -6.66 -14.41
CA GLU A 240 -9.75 -8.09 -14.61
C GLU A 240 -8.62 -8.78 -15.40
N THR A 241 -8.04 -8.09 -16.38
CA THR A 241 -6.90 -8.59 -17.15
C THR A 241 -5.65 -8.72 -16.28
N CYS A 242 -5.32 -7.70 -15.50
CA CYS A 242 -4.20 -7.72 -14.55
C CYS A 242 -4.37 -8.85 -13.51
N LYS A 243 -5.58 -8.99 -12.96
CA LYS A 243 -5.91 -10.06 -12.02
C LYS A 243 -5.77 -11.46 -12.64
N ALA A 244 -6.14 -11.63 -13.91
CA ALA A 244 -5.98 -12.89 -14.63
C ALA A 244 -4.52 -13.24 -14.88
N ASP A 245 -3.64 -12.24 -14.98
CA ASP A 245 -2.19 -12.40 -15.07
C ASP A 245 -1.52 -12.64 -13.69
N GLY A 246 -2.32 -12.67 -12.59
CA GLY A 246 -1.88 -13.07 -11.26
C GLY A 246 -1.34 -11.95 -10.38
N VAL A 247 -1.53 -10.68 -10.73
CA VAL A 247 -1.15 -9.54 -9.90
C VAL A 247 -2.29 -9.11 -8.97
N GLU A 248 -1.95 -8.53 -7.83
CA GLU A 248 -2.91 -8.00 -6.87
C GLU A 248 -3.58 -6.72 -7.39
N VAL A 249 -4.83 -6.49 -6.99
CA VAL A 249 -5.61 -5.32 -7.43
C VAL A 249 -6.01 -4.50 -6.21
N TYR A 250 -5.68 -3.21 -6.26
CA TYR A 250 -6.03 -2.19 -5.28
C TYR A 250 -6.89 -1.12 -5.94
N LEU A 251 -7.81 -0.54 -5.19
CA LEU A 251 -8.66 0.56 -5.66
C LEU A 251 -8.51 1.76 -4.72
N LEU A 252 -8.42 2.94 -5.30
CA LEU A 252 -8.44 4.20 -4.58
C LEU A 252 -9.61 5.05 -5.08
N GLU A 253 -10.59 5.27 -4.20
CA GLU A 253 -11.83 5.94 -4.54
C GLU A 253 -12.02 7.24 -3.77
N TYR A 254 -12.36 8.31 -4.48
CA TYR A 254 -12.57 9.64 -3.91
C TYR A 254 -14.06 9.88 -3.64
N THR A 255 -14.59 9.29 -2.58
CA THR A 255 -16.01 9.42 -2.27
C THR A 255 -16.33 9.24 -0.79
N THR A 256 -17.36 9.94 -0.33
CA THR A 256 -18.03 9.71 0.96
C THR A 256 -19.42 9.08 0.78
N ASN A 257 -19.80 8.77 -0.46
CA ASN A 257 -21.08 8.18 -0.79
C ASN A 257 -21.11 6.70 -0.42
N GLN A 258 -21.82 6.36 0.65
CA GLN A 258 -21.91 4.99 1.17
C GLN A 258 -22.41 3.97 0.13
N LYS A 259 -23.19 4.39 -0.87
CA LYS A 259 -23.65 3.50 -1.94
C LYS A 259 -22.53 3.14 -2.93
N LEU A 260 -21.59 4.05 -3.14
CA LEU A 260 -20.40 3.76 -3.96
C LEU A 260 -19.39 2.92 -3.19
N ILE A 261 -19.21 3.19 -1.90
CA ILE A 261 -18.29 2.43 -1.04
C ILE A 261 -18.70 0.94 -0.92
N GLN A 262 -19.99 0.65 -1.10
CA GLN A 262 -20.53 -0.72 -0.97
C GLN A 262 -20.64 -1.47 -2.32
N LYS A 263 -20.29 -0.81 -3.44
CA LYS A 263 -20.27 -1.45 -4.77
C LYS A 263 -18.99 -2.25 -4.97
#